data_0f118677cb9a3cdb1a290db7301a91eb
#
_entry.id   0f118677cb9a3cdb1a290db7301a91eb
#
_cell.length_a   1.000
_cell.length_b   1.000
_cell.length_c   1.000
_cell.angle_alpha   90.00
_cell.angle_beta   90.00
_cell.angle_gamma   90.00
#
_symmetry.space_group_name_H-M   'P 1'
#
loop_
_entity.id
_entity.type
_entity.pdbx_description
1 polymer ?
#
loop_
_entity_poly.entity_id
_entity_poly.type
_entity_poly.pdbx_seq_one_letter_code
_entity_poly.pdbx_strand_id
1 'polypeptide(L)'
;MKMNQSKAGNLLYTNGRIVQKGDFALISYRGLDAYSPLHFKYGFIPIQIADLEYDKTGKKIKRIPVISEQGEERSYGYAIDDFKAKGTKTLHYIDHSTNNMQDYVVYYLAELEKWLENEGDMDAALALAMYYSNHEPKGRDEQYVLQIRKKARQYFELASQNGHAIASEYLAREHGYYILFQPRDRIENKVYLESEKNLFFDYLIKSGEQGFAEAQFQLGINYEYGREGFPQDYKKAVYWYHEAARQGYPRATNNLADKYEHGLGVAQNYKKAIELYSYAAQYRIPEAMFSLGNLYLQGKGVLCDVIQAQLYFEQSARLGYAPAKRSLKALDIER
;
A
#
# COMPACT_ATOMS: atom_id res chain seq x y z
N MET A 1 14.48 0.05 11.56
CA MET A 1 15.06 0.10 12.92
C MET A 1 13.91 0.01 13.93
N LYS A 2 13.96 -0.87 14.93
CA LYS A 2 12.85 -1.06 15.90
C LYS A 2 12.76 0.14 16.82
N MET A 3 11.56 0.74 16.97
CA MET A 3 11.32 1.67 18.07
C MET A 3 11.42 0.92 19.39
N ASN A 4 12.36 1.32 20.22
CA ASN A 4 12.52 0.77 21.56
C ASN A 4 11.77 1.66 22.55
N GLN A 5 10.81 1.09 23.28
CA GLN A 5 10.40 1.72 24.53
C GLN A 5 11.58 1.60 25.50
N SER A 6 11.93 2.69 26.18
CA SER A 6 12.86 2.62 27.31
C SER A 6 12.26 1.71 28.40
N LYS A 7 13.10 1.15 29.27
CA LYS A 7 12.66 0.39 30.45
C LYS A 7 11.65 1.15 31.35
N ALA A 8 11.52 2.46 31.16
CA ALA A 8 10.58 3.34 31.87
C ALA A 8 9.26 3.61 31.14
N GLY A 9 9.01 2.98 29.96
CA GLY A 9 7.76 3.16 29.21
C GLY A 9 7.71 4.41 28.33
N ASN A 10 8.80 5.15 28.16
CA ASN A 10 8.86 6.33 27.31
C ASN A 10 8.93 5.96 25.83
N LEU A 11 8.28 6.75 24.99
CA LEU A 11 8.42 6.69 23.54
C LEU A 11 9.74 7.31 23.12
N LEU A 12 10.47 6.65 22.23
CA LEU A 12 11.77 7.12 21.74
C LEU A 12 11.74 7.38 20.23
N TYR A 13 12.45 8.41 19.81
CA TYR A 13 12.84 8.63 18.41
C TYR A 13 13.84 7.56 17.95
N THR A 14 14.07 7.48 16.65
CA THR A 14 15.03 6.52 16.06
C THR A 14 16.46 6.70 16.59
N ASN A 15 16.84 7.92 17.01
CA ASN A 15 18.13 8.26 17.61
C ASN A 15 18.20 7.99 19.13
N GLY A 16 17.11 7.47 19.74
CA GLY A 16 17.06 7.15 21.17
C GLY A 16 16.63 8.32 22.08
N ARG A 17 16.40 9.51 21.55
CA ARG A 17 15.86 10.65 22.33
C ARG A 17 14.43 10.37 22.76
N ILE A 18 14.03 10.83 23.95
CA ILE A 18 12.66 10.74 24.46
C ILE A 18 11.78 11.75 23.74
N VAL A 19 10.61 11.32 23.25
CA VAL A 19 9.60 12.18 22.61
C VAL A 19 8.98 13.11 23.64
N GLN A 20 8.95 14.41 23.34
CA GLN A 20 8.38 15.45 24.20
C GLN A 20 7.33 16.28 23.47
N LYS A 21 6.40 16.86 24.22
CA LYS A 21 5.45 17.85 23.72
C LYS A 21 6.20 19.06 23.14
N GLY A 22 5.77 19.54 21.97
CA GLY A 22 6.39 20.63 21.26
C GLY A 22 7.54 20.24 20.35
N ASP A 23 8.04 18.98 20.41
CA ASP A 23 9.06 18.50 19.50
C ASP A 23 8.57 18.52 18.05
N PHE A 24 9.46 18.92 17.14
CA PHE A 24 9.27 18.69 15.71
C PHE A 24 9.82 17.34 15.33
N ALA A 25 9.09 16.60 14.52
CA ALA A 25 9.42 15.23 14.16
C ALA A 25 8.99 14.91 12.75
N LEU A 26 9.58 13.85 12.21
CA LEU A 26 9.17 13.23 10.96
C LEU A 26 8.57 11.87 11.24
N ILE A 27 7.41 11.61 10.68
CA ILE A 27 6.85 10.27 10.64
C ILE A 27 7.21 9.65 9.30
N SER A 28 7.96 8.56 9.32
CA SER A 28 8.16 7.73 8.14
C SER A 28 7.25 6.52 8.18
N TYR A 29 6.68 6.21 7.03
CA TYR A 29 5.93 4.98 6.81
C TYR A 29 6.87 3.94 6.21
N ARG A 30 7.18 2.89 6.98
CA ARG A 30 7.84 1.70 6.45
C ARG A 30 6.88 0.53 6.65
N GLY A 31 6.25 0.08 5.57
CA GLY A 31 5.44 -1.12 5.62
C GLY A 31 4.22 -1.06 4.73
N LEU A 32 4.01 -2.15 4.10
CA LEU A 32 2.89 -2.49 3.27
C LEU A 32 1.66 -2.73 4.16
N ASP A 33 0.94 -1.70 4.54
CA ASP A 33 -0.47 -1.88 4.86
C ASP A 33 -1.22 -1.98 3.54
N ALA A 34 -1.24 -3.19 2.98
CA ALA A 34 -1.83 -3.55 1.70
C ALA A 34 -3.36 -3.36 1.64
N TYR A 35 -3.96 -2.77 2.67
CA TYR A 35 -5.42 -2.75 2.84
C TYR A 35 -6.09 -1.40 2.66
N SER A 36 -5.35 -0.32 2.46
CA SER A 36 -5.96 0.98 2.28
C SER A 36 -5.54 1.64 0.97
N PRO A 37 -6.45 1.74 -0.03
CA PRO A 37 -6.20 2.51 -1.24
C PRO A 37 -5.93 4.00 -0.98
N LEU A 38 -6.20 4.48 0.24
CA LEU A 38 -6.06 5.87 0.66
C LEU A 38 -4.71 6.17 1.34
N HIS A 39 -3.86 5.19 1.58
CA HIS A 39 -2.66 5.34 2.40
C HIS A 39 -1.35 5.31 1.63
N PHE A 40 -1.34 5.73 0.37
CA PHE A 40 -0.10 6.05 -0.32
C PHE A 40 0.49 7.38 0.18
N LYS A 41 0.73 7.47 1.47
CA LYS A 41 1.63 8.46 2.04
C LYS A 41 2.91 7.74 2.48
N TYR A 42 3.58 7.15 1.51
CA TYR A 42 4.96 6.72 1.70
C TYR A 42 5.84 7.95 1.59
N GLY A 43 6.31 8.40 2.71
CA GLY A 43 7.16 9.56 2.80
C GLY A 43 7.22 10.02 4.24
N PHE A 44 8.17 10.88 4.52
CA PHE A 44 8.24 11.55 5.80
C PHE A 44 7.16 12.63 5.86
N ILE A 45 6.38 12.66 6.92
CA ILE A 45 5.40 13.71 7.19
C ILE A 45 5.95 14.58 8.30
N PRO A 46 6.18 15.88 8.07
CA PRO A 46 6.56 16.79 9.14
C PRO A 46 5.38 17.02 10.08
N ILE A 47 5.64 16.91 11.37
CA ILE A 47 4.65 17.09 12.42
C ILE A 47 5.27 17.82 13.61
N GLN A 48 4.43 18.47 14.39
CA GLN A 48 4.78 18.89 15.75
C GLN A 48 4.00 18.05 16.76
N ILE A 49 4.67 17.59 17.79
CA ILE A 49 4.03 16.83 18.88
C ILE A 49 3.17 17.76 19.71
N ALA A 50 1.84 17.68 19.56
CA ALA A 50 0.91 18.55 20.27
C ALA A 50 0.77 18.13 21.74
N ASP A 51 0.68 16.81 22.00
CA ASP A 51 0.59 16.27 23.34
C ASP A 51 0.96 14.77 23.38
N LEU A 52 0.97 14.20 24.57
CA LEU A 52 1.15 12.78 24.80
C LEU A 52 -0.01 12.27 25.63
N GLU A 53 -0.94 11.56 25.02
CA GLU A 53 -2.07 10.96 25.74
C GLU A 53 -1.66 9.66 26.40
N TYR A 54 -1.85 9.57 27.70
CA TYR A 54 -1.52 8.40 28.49
C TYR A 54 -2.73 7.46 28.68
N ASP A 55 -2.46 6.21 29.02
CA ASP A 55 -3.47 5.24 29.41
C ASP A 55 -4.08 5.62 30.79
N LYS A 56 -5.12 4.89 31.18
CA LYS A 56 -5.82 5.11 32.47
C LYS A 56 -4.89 5.01 33.72
N THR A 57 -3.71 4.42 33.55
CA THR A 57 -2.71 4.29 34.64
C THR A 57 -1.74 5.46 34.70
N GLY A 58 -1.74 6.34 33.70
CA GLY A 58 -0.79 7.45 33.55
C GLY A 58 0.65 7.02 33.28
N LYS A 59 0.90 5.73 33.04
CA LYS A 59 2.25 5.16 32.89
C LYS A 59 2.64 4.82 31.46
N LYS A 60 1.66 4.69 30.55
CA LYS A 60 1.92 4.29 29.16
C LYS A 60 1.29 5.30 28.22
N ILE A 61 2.08 5.79 27.27
CA ILE A 61 1.58 6.63 26.19
C ILE A 61 0.68 5.78 25.30
N LYS A 62 -0.58 6.20 25.13
CA LYS A 62 -1.58 5.55 24.32
C LYS A 62 -1.66 6.15 22.93
N ARG A 63 -1.49 7.46 22.84
CA ARG A 63 -1.69 8.22 21.61
C ARG A 63 -0.79 9.44 21.58
N ILE A 64 -0.45 9.90 20.39
CA ILE A 64 0.35 11.10 20.12
C ILE A 64 -0.49 12.04 19.24
N PRO A 65 -1.21 13.02 19.80
CA PRO A 65 -1.78 14.11 19.04
C PRO A 65 -0.68 14.93 18.35
N VAL A 66 -0.93 15.34 17.11
CA VAL A 66 0.05 16.06 16.31
C VAL A 66 -0.56 17.26 15.61
N ILE A 67 0.25 18.29 15.37
CA ILE A 67 -0.08 19.45 14.56
C ILE A 67 0.51 19.24 13.17
N SER A 68 -0.30 19.41 12.14
CA SER A 68 0.16 19.33 10.75
C SER A 68 0.92 20.58 10.32
N GLU A 69 1.57 20.54 9.16
CA GLU A 69 2.23 21.72 8.56
C GLU A 69 1.25 22.89 8.29
N GLN A 70 -0.07 22.61 8.16
CA GLN A 70 -1.10 23.64 8.03
C GLN A 70 -1.51 24.24 9.38
N GLY A 71 -0.89 23.84 10.49
CA GLY A 71 -1.19 24.31 11.83
C GLY A 71 -2.48 23.71 12.43
N GLU A 72 -3.08 22.72 11.78
CA GLU A 72 -4.28 22.06 12.28
C GLU A 72 -3.90 20.95 13.26
N GLU A 73 -4.47 20.98 14.46
CA GLU A 73 -4.42 19.86 15.37
C GLU A 73 -5.28 18.72 14.78
N ARG A 74 -4.65 17.65 14.37
CA ARG A 74 -5.38 16.48 13.93
C ARG A 74 -5.91 15.74 15.15
N SER A 75 -7.22 15.72 15.31
CA SER A 75 -7.97 14.99 16.35
C SER A 75 -7.66 13.46 16.34
N TYR A 76 -7.09 12.95 15.27
CA TYR A 76 -6.60 11.60 15.10
C TYR A 76 -5.08 11.57 15.20
N GLY A 77 -4.52 11.77 16.38
CA GLY A 77 -3.11 11.48 16.65
C GLY A 77 -2.81 10.00 16.39
N TYR A 78 -1.53 9.67 16.24
CA TYR A 78 -1.09 8.31 15.99
C TYR A 78 -1.19 7.46 17.26
N ALA A 79 -1.82 6.29 17.17
CA ALA A 79 -1.82 5.33 18.26
C ALA A 79 -0.43 4.70 18.42
N ILE A 80 -0.03 4.39 19.65
CA ILE A 80 1.26 3.72 19.92
C ILE A 80 1.36 2.38 19.18
N ASP A 81 0.25 1.69 18.99
CA ASP A 81 0.23 0.42 18.27
C ASP A 81 0.58 0.58 16.78
N ASP A 82 0.37 1.76 16.19
CA ASP A 82 0.83 2.08 14.83
C ASP A 82 2.37 2.03 14.71
N PHE A 83 3.09 2.31 15.81
CA PHE A 83 4.55 2.28 15.85
C PHE A 83 5.10 0.92 16.32
N LYS A 84 4.26 0.07 16.92
CA LYS A 84 4.64 -1.27 17.39
C LYS A 84 4.50 -2.35 16.32
N ALA A 85 3.57 -2.18 15.39
CA ALA A 85 3.42 -3.08 14.26
C ALA A 85 4.72 -3.03 13.44
N LYS A 86 5.31 -4.20 13.17
CA LYS A 86 6.63 -4.37 12.56
C LYS A 86 6.86 -3.40 11.39
N GLY A 87 7.56 -2.31 11.63
CA GLY A 87 8.13 -1.46 10.59
C GLY A 87 7.14 -0.49 9.91
N THR A 88 5.92 -0.31 10.42
CA THR A 88 4.90 0.51 9.75
C THR A 88 5.11 2.01 9.91
N LYS A 89 5.57 2.45 11.08
CA LYS A 89 5.84 3.89 11.35
C LYS A 89 7.05 4.07 12.22
N THR A 90 7.83 5.11 11.94
CA THR A 90 8.95 5.53 12.80
C THR A 90 8.90 7.04 13.00
N LEU A 91 9.33 7.50 14.18
CA LEU A 91 9.51 8.91 14.47
C LEU A 91 10.99 9.26 14.37
N HIS A 92 11.30 10.27 13.57
CA HIS A 92 12.64 10.83 13.45
C HIS A 92 12.66 12.24 14.06
N TYR A 93 13.50 12.44 15.05
CA TYR A 93 13.75 13.75 15.59
C TYR A 93 14.84 14.45 14.80
N ILE A 94 14.58 15.70 14.45
CA ILE A 94 15.60 16.58 13.86
C ILE A 94 15.85 17.72 14.86
N ASP A 95 17.09 17.83 15.32
CA ASP A 95 17.49 18.91 16.21
C ASP A 95 17.53 20.22 15.43
N HIS A 96 16.60 21.10 15.75
CA HIS A 96 16.39 22.34 15.02
C HIS A 96 15.88 23.46 15.94
N SER A 97 16.42 24.64 15.79
CA SER A 97 16.09 25.81 16.61
C SER A 97 14.94 26.65 16.07
N THR A 98 13.96 26.04 15.39
CA THR A 98 12.78 26.79 14.90
C THR A 98 11.61 26.69 15.88
N ASN A 99 10.79 27.74 15.90
CA ASN A 99 9.56 27.80 16.70
C ASN A 99 8.28 27.70 15.85
N ASN A 100 8.42 27.56 14.53
CA ASN A 100 7.25 27.44 13.65
C ASN A 100 7.40 26.31 12.62
N MET A 101 6.26 25.78 12.19
CA MET A 101 6.21 24.63 11.29
C MET A 101 6.71 24.95 9.88
N GLN A 102 6.54 26.19 9.38
CA GLN A 102 6.97 26.55 8.02
C GLN A 102 8.48 26.54 7.90
N ASP A 103 9.19 27.14 8.87
CA ASP A 103 10.64 27.11 8.90
C ASP A 103 11.17 25.69 9.06
N TYR A 104 10.46 24.86 9.86
CA TYR A 104 10.78 23.45 10.01
C TYR A 104 10.66 22.68 8.69
N VAL A 105 9.60 22.91 7.92
CA VAL A 105 9.41 22.25 6.61
C VAL A 105 10.52 22.62 5.65
N VAL A 106 10.93 23.91 5.60
CA VAL A 106 12.05 24.36 4.75
C VAL A 106 13.35 23.67 5.17
N TYR A 107 13.63 23.63 6.46
CA TYR A 107 14.80 22.93 6.99
C TYR A 107 14.77 21.43 6.68
N TYR A 108 13.62 20.80 6.87
CA TYR A 108 13.40 19.39 6.58
C TYR A 108 13.70 19.04 5.12
N LEU A 109 13.24 19.85 4.16
CA LEU A 109 13.54 19.61 2.74
C LEU A 109 15.04 19.70 2.46
N ALA A 110 15.73 20.67 3.07
CA ALA A 110 17.18 20.80 2.96
C ALA A 110 17.92 19.60 3.56
N GLU A 111 17.44 19.05 4.68
CA GLU A 111 18.02 17.83 5.27
C GLU A 111 17.79 16.60 4.39
N LEU A 112 16.61 16.45 3.78
CA LEU A 112 16.36 15.38 2.82
C LEU A 112 17.28 15.48 1.60
N GLU A 113 17.48 16.70 1.07
CA GLU A 113 18.42 16.94 -0.03
C GLU A 113 19.86 16.55 0.37
N LYS A 114 20.30 16.89 1.59
CA LYS A 114 21.62 16.47 2.10
C LYS A 114 21.75 14.95 2.25
N TRP A 115 20.73 14.27 2.77
CA TRP A 115 20.76 12.79 2.88
C TRP A 115 20.83 12.14 1.51
N LEU A 116 20.10 12.71 0.56
CA LEU A 116 20.16 12.23 -0.82
C LEU A 116 21.54 12.43 -1.44
N GLU A 117 22.12 13.62 -1.29
CA GLU A 117 23.42 13.99 -1.87
C GLU A 117 24.59 13.25 -1.22
N ASN A 118 24.61 13.15 0.11
CA ASN A 118 25.75 12.61 0.85
C ASN A 118 25.68 11.09 1.05
N GLU A 119 24.48 10.55 1.20
CA GLU A 119 24.28 9.15 1.57
C GLU A 119 23.62 8.33 0.44
N GLY A 120 23.15 9.02 -0.60
CA GLY A 120 22.40 8.35 -1.68
C GLY A 120 21.08 7.74 -1.19
N ASP A 121 20.47 8.36 -0.16
CA ASP A 121 19.26 7.83 0.46
C ASP A 121 18.05 7.95 -0.47
N MET A 122 17.59 6.82 -1.01
CA MET A 122 16.46 6.76 -1.93
C MET A 122 15.10 6.92 -1.21
N ASP A 123 15.01 6.66 0.08
CA ASP A 123 13.84 7.01 0.89
C ASP A 123 13.70 8.54 0.97
N ALA A 124 14.81 9.26 1.05
CA ALA A 124 14.83 10.73 0.99
C ALA A 124 14.41 11.25 -0.38
N ALA A 125 14.88 10.63 -1.47
CA ALA A 125 14.43 10.98 -2.81
C ALA A 125 12.91 10.78 -2.98
N LEU A 126 12.37 9.65 -2.50
CA LEU A 126 10.94 9.41 -2.51
C LEU A 126 10.18 10.45 -1.68
N ALA A 127 10.67 10.80 -0.50
CA ALA A 127 10.04 11.80 0.37
C ALA A 127 9.97 13.17 -0.29
N LEU A 128 11.06 13.62 -0.94
CA LEU A 128 11.10 14.84 -1.74
C LEU A 128 10.11 14.81 -2.90
N ALA A 129 10.09 13.70 -3.64
CA ALA A 129 9.16 13.51 -4.76
C ALA A 129 7.71 13.66 -4.31
N MET A 130 7.34 12.98 -3.22
CA MET A 130 5.99 13.01 -2.67
C MET A 130 5.62 14.38 -2.10
N TYR A 131 6.58 15.06 -1.45
CA TYR A 131 6.36 16.42 -0.98
C TYR A 131 5.98 17.34 -2.14
N TYR A 132 6.83 17.44 -3.16
CA TYR A 132 6.60 18.30 -4.31
C TYR A 132 5.34 17.91 -5.12
N SER A 133 5.00 16.63 -5.18
CA SER A 133 3.77 16.16 -5.84
C SER A 133 2.48 16.55 -5.10
N ASN A 134 2.52 16.61 -3.76
CA ASN A 134 1.35 16.88 -2.93
C ASN A 134 1.17 18.36 -2.56
N HIS A 135 2.20 19.19 -2.75
CA HIS A 135 2.22 20.59 -2.33
C HIS A 135 2.23 21.53 -3.52
N GLU A 136 1.22 21.40 -4.39
CA GLU A 136 0.99 22.37 -5.46
C GLU A 136 0.54 23.70 -4.83
N PRO A 137 1.31 24.80 -4.98
CA PRO A 137 0.95 26.07 -4.40
C PRO A 137 -0.28 26.66 -5.09
N LYS A 138 -1.36 26.81 -4.33
CA LYS A 138 -2.60 27.44 -4.83
C LYS A 138 -2.32 28.91 -5.20
N GLY A 139 -2.81 29.34 -6.38
CA GLY A 139 -2.74 30.74 -6.81
C GLY A 139 -1.37 31.18 -7.37
N ARG A 140 -0.47 30.25 -7.66
CA ARG A 140 0.77 30.54 -8.40
C ARG A 140 0.55 30.38 -9.91
N ASP A 141 1.48 30.98 -10.68
CA ASP A 141 1.41 30.88 -12.14
C ASP A 141 1.64 29.41 -12.59
N GLU A 142 1.14 29.10 -13.77
CA GLU A 142 1.18 27.76 -14.35
C GLU A 142 2.64 27.27 -14.56
N GLN A 143 3.55 28.19 -14.85
CA GLN A 143 4.95 27.90 -15.09
C GLN A 143 5.65 27.40 -13.80
N TYR A 144 5.32 28.02 -12.66
CA TYR A 144 5.81 27.58 -11.37
C TYR A 144 5.28 26.21 -10.97
N VAL A 145 3.99 25.94 -11.18
CA VAL A 145 3.39 24.63 -10.95
C VAL A 145 4.07 23.55 -11.80
N LEU A 146 4.34 23.86 -13.06
CA LEU A 146 5.04 22.95 -13.97
C LEU A 146 6.46 22.62 -13.48
N GLN A 147 7.19 23.62 -12.96
CA GLN A 147 8.54 23.40 -12.40
C GLN A 147 8.49 22.47 -11.18
N ILE A 148 7.53 22.64 -10.28
CA ILE A 148 7.33 21.78 -9.10
C ILE A 148 7.03 20.35 -9.51
N ARG A 149 6.12 20.15 -10.45
CA ARG A 149 5.80 18.81 -10.99
C ARG A 149 7.03 18.15 -11.63
N LYS A 150 7.79 18.91 -12.40
CA LYS A 150 9.02 18.40 -13.01
C LYS A 150 10.06 17.99 -11.96
N LYS A 151 10.21 18.78 -10.89
CA LYS A 151 11.10 18.45 -9.77
C LYS A 151 10.63 17.17 -9.06
N ALA A 152 9.34 17.03 -8.76
CA ALA A 152 8.78 15.81 -8.18
C ALA A 152 9.09 14.58 -9.03
N ARG A 153 8.82 14.67 -10.34
CA ARG A 153 9.08 13.58 -11.28
C ARG A 153 10.55 13.17 -11.32
N GLN A 154 11.47 14.13 -11.34
CA GLN A 154 12.91 13.85 -11.31
C GLN A 154 13.33 13.02 -10.10
N TYR A 155 12.77 13.31 -8.92
CA TYR A 155 13.05 12.53 -7.72
C TYR A 155 12.42 11.13 -7.76
N PHE A 156 11.20 10.99 -8.29
CA PHE A 156 10.61 9.67 -8.52
C PHE A 156 11.44 8.82 -9.49
N GLU A 157 11.89 9.41 -10.60
CA GLU A 157 12.73 8.74 -11.59
C GLU A 157 14.07 8.31 -10.97
N LEU A 158 14.70 9.19 -10.21
CA LEU A 158 15.95 8.88 -9.50
C LEU A 158 15.78 7.71 -8.53
N ALA A 159 14.77 7.76 -7.67
CA ALA A 159 14.49 6.68 -6.73
C ALA A 159 14.16 5.36 -7.46
N SER A 160 13.34 5.41 -8.50
CA SER A 160 13.00 4.26 -9.33
C SER A 160 14.23 3.63 -10.00
N GLN A 161 15.12 4.44 -10.57
CA GLN A 161 16.35 3.97 -11.22
C GLN A 161 17.27 3.25 -10.24
N ASN A 162 17.28 3.66 -8.99
CA ASN A 162 18.07 3.07 -7.92
C ASN A 162 17.33 1.98 -7.11
N GLY A 163 16.28 1.39 -7.68
CA GLY A 163 15.67 0.20 -7.11
C GLY A 163 14.51 0.44 -6.15
N HIS A 164 14.01 1.67 -6.03
CA HIS A 164 12.90 1.97 -5.12
C HIS A 164 11.55 1.60 -5.73
N ALA A 165 10.99 0.47 -5.32
CA ALA A 165 9.79 -0.14 -5.91
C ALA A 165 8.55 0.77 -5.87
N ILE A 166 8.36 1.53 -4.80
CA ILE A 166 7.22 2.45 -4.64
C ILE A 166 7.32 3.63 -5.61
N ALA A 167 8.54 4.13 -5.87
CA ALA A 167 8.73 5.18 -6.86
C ALA A 167 8.40 4.71 -8.27
N SER A 168 8.77 3.47 -8.60
CA SER A 168 8.41 2.83 -9.88
C SER A 168 6.89 2.66 -10.02
N GLU A 169 6.20 2.26 -8.95
CA GLU A 169 4.74 2.13 -8.93
C GLU A 169 4.04 3.49 -9.11
N TYR A 170 4.55 4.53 -8.44
CA TYR A 170 4.00 5.87 -8.61
C TYR A 170 4.10 6.36 -10.04
N LEU A 171 5.26 6.18 -10.70
CA LEU A 171 5.45 6.51 -12.11
C LEU A 171 4.52 5.69 -13.02
N ALA A 172 4.35 4.40 -12.74
CA ALA A 172 3.38 3.58 -13.47
C ALA A 172 1.96 4.15 -13.37
N ARG A 173 1.50 4.54 -12.19
CA ARG A 173 0.18 5.16 -12.01
C ARG A 173 0.03 6.47 -12.73
N GLU A 174 1.06 7.31 -12.72
CA GLU A 174 1.05 8.58 -13.43
C GLU A 174 0.78 8.34 -14.93
N HIS A 175 1.50 7.42 -15.55
CA HIS A 175 1.29 7.04 -16.96
C HIS A 175 -0.06 6.36 -17.18
N GLY A 176 -0.52 5.50 -16.25
CA GLY A 176 -1.84 4.87 -16.30
C GLY A 176 -2.98 5.88 -16.26
N TYR A 177 -2.85 6.95 -15.48
CA TYR A 177 -3.83 8.04 -15.44
C TYR A 177 -3.97 8.74 -16.80
N TYR A 178 -2.86 9.02 -17.48
CA TYR A 178 -2.88 9.62 -18.81
C TYR A 178 -3.60 8.73 -19.83
N ILE A 179 -3.43 7.41 -19.75
CA ILE A 179 -4.12 6.45 -20.65
C ILE A 179 -5.65 6.52 -20.47
N LEU A 180 -6.13 6.68 -19.25
CA LEU A 180 -7.56 6.65 -18.93
C LEU A 180 -8.30 7.95 -19.29
N PHE A 181 -7.64 9.09 -19.16
CA PHE A 181 -8.30 10.40 -19.21
C PHE A 181 -8.03 11.23 -20.48
N GLN A 182 -7.24 10.73 -21.42
CA GLN A 182 -7.02 11.44 -22.69
C GLN A 182 -8.11 11.14 -23.74
N PRO A 183 -8.53 12.15 -24.54
CA PRO A 183 -9.46 11.95 -25.66
C PRO A 183 -8.89 10.96 -26.68
N ARG A 184 -9.66 9.95 -27.05
CA ARG A 184 -9.22 8.84 -27.93
C ARG A 184 -9.29 9.17 -29.43
N ASP A 185 -9.81 10.32 -29.81
CA ASP A 185 -10.33 10.57 -31.17
C ASP A 185 -9.33 11.18 -32.16
N ARG A 186 -8.10 11.49 -31.76
CA ARG A 186 -7.07 12.08 -32.63
C ARG A 186 -5.95 11.10 -32.93
N ILE A 187 -5.50 11.04 -34.20
CA ILE A 187 -4.39 10.16 -34.63
C ILE A 187 -3.08 10.47 -33.86
N GLU A 188 -2.81 11.75 -33.60
CA GLU A 188 -1.68 12.20 -32.79
C GLU A 188 -1.74 11.66 -31.34
N ASN A 189 -2.95 11.47 -30.82
CA ASN A 189 -3.16 10.86 -29.49
C ASN A 189 -2.87 9.35 -29.48
N LYS A 190 -2.94 8.64 -30.62
CA LYS A 190 -2.65 7.19 -30.65
C LYS A 190 -1.18 6.88 -30.38
N VAL A 191 -0.26 7.61 -31.00
CA VAL A 191 1.19 7.43 -30.81
C VAL A 191 1.57 7.81 -29.38
N TYR A 192 1.02 8.90 -28.88
CA TYR A 192 1.21 9.34 -27.49
C TYR A 192 0.67 8.30 -26.50
N LEU A 193 -0.57 7.83 -26.68
CA LEU A 193 -1.17 6.81 -25.82
C LEU A 193 -0.40 5.49 -25.84
N GLU A 194 0.17 5.11 -26.97
CA GLU A 194 1.00 3.89 -27.05
C GLU A 194 2.34 4.08 -26.28
N SER A 195 2.93 5.26 -26.37
CA SER A 195 4.11 5.62 -25.57
C SER A 195 3.82 5.59 -24.08
N GLU A 196 2.69 6.17 -23.66
CA GLU A 196 2.27 6.17 -22.24
C GLU A 196 1.99 4.75 -21.74
N LYS A 197 1.38 3.89 -22.57
CA LYS A 197 1.18 2.47 -22.23
C LYS A 197 2.51 1.73 -22.02
N ASN A 198 3.47 1.93 -22.92
CA ASN A 198 4.77 1.28 -22.78
C ASN A 198 5.47 1.72 -21.48
N LEU A 199 5.44 3.02 -21.16
CA LEU A 199 6.00 3.52 -19.91
C LEU A 199 5.25 2.97 -18.67
N PHE A 200 3.91 2.89 -18.73
CA PHE A 200 3.12 2.24 -17.68
C PHE A 200 3.58 0.80 -17.45
N PHE A 201 3.75 0.01 -18.52
CA PHE A 201 4.19 -1.38 -18.40
C PHE A 201 5.59 -1.49 -17.84
N ASP A 202 6.53 -0.70 -18.37
CA ASP A 202 7.91 -0.74 -17.95
C ASP A 202 8.05 -0.42 -16.46
N TYR A 203 7.37 0.61 -15.98
CA TYR A 203 7.40 0.97 -14.57
C TYR A 203 6.63 -0.02 -13.68
N LEU A 204 5.50 -0.58 -14.16
CA LEU A 204 4.76 -1.59 -13.40
C LEU A 204 5.58 -2.88 -13.25
N ILE A 205 6.20 -3.35 -14.33
CA ILE A 205 7.09 -4.53 -14.30
C ILE A 205 8.26 -4.25 -13.37
N LYS A 206 8.91 -3.11 -13.52
CA LYS A 206 10.03 -2.70 -12.68
C LYS A 206 9.67 -2.68 -11.19
N SER A 207 8.52 -2.10 -10.83
CA SER A 207 8.03 -2.10 -9.45
C SER A 207 7.79 -3.51 -8.91
N GLY A 208 7.21 -4.40 -9.72
CA GLY A 208 7.00 -5.81 -9.35
C GLY A 208 8.31 -6.58 -9.16
N GLU A 209 9.29 -6.39 -10.05
CA GLU A 209 10.64 -6.97 -9.96
C GLU A 209 11.41 -6.46 -8.73
N GLN A 210 11.21 -5.20 -8.37
CA GLN A 210 11.75 -4.60 -7.16
C GLN A 210 11.02 -5.06 -5.87
N GLY A 211 10.00 -5.91 -5.99
CA GLY A 211 9.35 -6.58 -4.87
C GLY A 211 8.12 -5.88 -4.30
N PHE A 212 7.53 -4.90 -4.98
CA PHE A 212 6.31 -4.26 -4.49
C PHE A 212 5.09 -5.17 -4.69
N ALA A 213 4.50 -5.67 -3.59
CA ALA A 213 3.45 -6.67 -3.63
C ALA A 213 2.17 -6.22 -4.38
N GLU A 214 1.81 -4.93 -4.28
CA GLU A 214 0.68 -4.37 -5.04
C GLU A 214 0.94 -4.43 -6.54
N ALA A 215 2.14 -4.02 -7.00
CA ALA A 215 2.51 -4.10 -8.41
C ALA A 215 2.56 -5.56 -8.90
N GLN A 216 3.07 -6.48 -8.10
CA GLN A 216 3.05 -7.92 -8.41
C GLN A 216 1.61 -8.43 -8.55
N PHE A 217 0.70 -8.03 -7.67
CA PHE A 217 -0.72 -8.37 -7.78
C PHE A 217 -1.35 -7.80 -9.05
N GLN A 218 -1.08 -6.53 -9.39
CA GLN A 218 -1.56 -5.90 -10.63
C GLN A 218 -1.02 -6.60 -11.88
N LEU A 219 0.27 -6.96 -11.89
CA LEU A 219 0.86 -7.76 -12.96
C LEU A 219 0.16 -9.11 -13.11
N GLY A 220 -0.12 -9.77 -11.98
CA GLY A 220 -0.90 -11.02 -11.98
C GLY A 220 -2.24 -10.85 -12.67
N ILE A 221 -3.00 -9.79 -12.35
CA ILE A 221 -4.29 -9.47 -12.98
C ILE A 221 -4.11 -9.18 -14.48
N ASN A 222 -3.12 -8.37 -14.85
CA ASN A 222 -2.92 -7.98 -16.24
C ASN A 222 -2.58 -9.18 -17.12
N TYR A 223 -1.72 -10.10 -16.66
CA TYR A 223 -1.44 -11.35 -17.35
C TYR A 223 -2.61 -12.33 -17.34
N GLU A 224 -3.41 -12.39 -16.26
CA GLU A 224 -4.58 -13.26 -16.20
C GLU A 224 -5.63 -12.91 -17.25
N TYR A 225 -5.92 -11.63 -17.44
CA TYR A 225 -6.99 -11.17 -18.31
C TYR A 225 -6.53 -10.61 -19.65
N GLY A 226 -5.24 -10.54 -19.92
CA GLY A 226 -4.70 -9.90 -21.12
C GLY A 226 -5.07 -8.41 -21.20
N ARG A 227 -4.97 -7.69 -20.07
CA ARG A 227 -5.37 -6.27 -19.97
C ARG A 227 -4.21 -5.34 -20.26
N GLU A 228 -4.54 -4.11 -20.57
CA GLU A 228 -3.61 -2.99 -20.74
C GLU A 228 -2.46 -3.27 -21.73
N GLY A 229 -2.65 -4.19 -22.71
CA GLY A 229 -1.63 -4.61 -23.68
C GLY A 229 -0.76 -5.78 -23.26
N PHE A 230 -0.92 -6.30 -22.03
CA PHE A 230 -0.31 -7.57 -21.65
C PHE A 230 -0.98 -8.73 -22.40
N PRO A 231 -0.21 -9.67 -22.98
CA PRO A 231 -0.81 -10.91 -23.48
C PRO A 231 -1.35 -11.74 -22.34
N GLN A 232 -2.48 -12.43 -22.56
CA GLN A 232 -2.98 -13.37 -21.58
C GLN A 232 -1.99 -14.51 -21.36
N ASP A 233 -1.53 -14.68 -20.13
CA ASP A 233 -0.57 -15.72 -19.74
C ASP A 233 -0.80 -16.16 -18.28
N TYR A 234 -1.51 -17.26 -18.09
CA TYR A 234 -1.81 -17.79 -16.75
C TYR A 234 -0.55 -18.23 -15.99
N LYS A 235 0.54 -18.65 -16.67
CA LYS A 235 1.78 -19.01 -15.97
C LYS A 235 2.44 -17.79 -15.35
N LYS A 236 2.51 -16.69 -16.13
CA LYS A 236 3.00 -15.41 -15.60
C LYS A 236 2.08 -14.84 -14.51
N ALA A 237 0.76 -14.98 -14.67
CA ALA A 237 -0.19 -14.56 -13.64
C ALA A 237 0.07 -15.33 -12.32
N VAL A 238 0.22 -16.65 -12.38
CA VAL A 238 0.55 -17.49 -11.21
C VAL A 238 1.87 -17.07 -10.59
N TYR A 239 2.91 -16.81 -11.38
CA TYR A 239 4.20 -16.33 -10.89
C TYR A 239 4.04 -15.05 -10.07
N TRP A 240 3.37 -14.05 -10.63
CA TRP A 240 3.22 -12.76 -9.96
C TRP A 240 2.30 -12.84 -8.73
N TYR A 241 1.19 -13.59 -8.81
CA TYR A 241 0.36 -13.83 -7.62
C TYR A 241 1.11 -14.56 -6.52
N HIS A 242 1.98 -15.51 -6.88
CA HIS A 242 2.80 -16.22 -5.92
C HIS A 242 3.80 -15.28 -5.22
N GLU A 243 4.48 -14.42 -5.97
CA GLU A 243 5.41 -13.45 -5.39
C GLU A 243 4.72 -12.47 -4.43
N ALA A 244 3.52 -11.95 -4.79
CA ALA A 244 2.73 -11.12 -3.89
C ALA A 244 2.22 -11.90 -2.66
N ALA A 245 1.76 -13.15 -2.85
CA ALA A 245 1.27 -14.00 -1.77
C ALA A 245 2.36 -14.35 -0.76
N ARG A 246 3.62 -14.57 -1.20
CA ARG A 246 4.77 -14.78 -0.31
C ARG A 246 5.02 -13.61 0.65
N GLN A 247 4.63 -12.41 0.25
CA GLN A 247 4.70 -11.21 1.08
C GLN A 247 3.48 -11.03 1.98
N GLY A 248 2.55 -12.01 1.96
CA GLY A 248 1.34 -11.96 2.76
C GLY A 248 0.21 -11.13 2.14
N TYR A 249 0.18 -10.89 0.82
CA TYR A 249 -0.87 -10.13 0.15
C TYR A 249 -2.13 -10.98 -0.08
N PRO A 250 -3.23 -10.80 0.69
CA PRO A 250 -4.33 -11.77 0.72
C PRO A 250 -5.14 -11.84 -0.56
N ARG A 251 -5.28 -10.72 -1.30
CA ARG A 251 -5.96 -10.74 -2.59
C ARG A 251 -5.20 -11.58 -3.62
N ALA A 252 -3.86 -11.47 -3.63
CA ALA A 252 -3.04 -12.32 -4.49
C ALA A 252 -3.12 -13.78 -4.07
N THR A 253 -3.15 -14.04 -2.76
CA THR A 253 -3.33 -15.40 -2.22
C THR A 253 -4.66 -16.00 -2.66
N ASN A 254 -5.76 -15.22 -2.64
CA ASN A 254 -7.07 -15.65 -3.15
C ASN A 254 -7.01 -15.98 -4.65
N ASN A 255 -6.41 -15.11 -5.46
CA ASN A 255 -6.32 -15.35 -6.90
C ASN A 255 -5.41 -16.54 -7.24
N LEU A 256 -4.33 -16.72 -6.46
CA LEU A 256 -3.47 -17.89 -6.58
C LEU A 256 -4.24 -19.20 -6.25
N ALA A 257 -5.09 -19.16 -5.21
CA ALA A 257 -5.96 -20.27 -4.85
C ALA A 257 -6.90 -20.65 -5.99
N ASP A 258 -7.50 -19.68 -6.66
CA ASP A 258 -8.33 -19.86 -7.84
C ASP A 258 -7.55 -20.56 -8.97
N LYS A 259 -6.29 -20.18 -9.19
CA LYS A 259 -5.46 -20.84 -10.21
C LYS A 259 -5.21 -22.31 -9.86
N TYR A 260 -4.95 -22.63 -8.59
CA TYR A 260 -4.83 -24.02 -8.14
C TYR A 260 -6.15 -24.79 -8.20
N GLU A 261 -7.30 -24.16 -7.90
CA GLU A 261 -8.62 -24.76 -8.01
C GLU A 261 -8.94 -25.17 -9.44
N HIS A 262 -8.65 -24.33 -10.43
CA HIS A 262 -9.02 -24.53 -11.83
C HIS A 262 -7.89 -25.09 -12.71
N GLY A 263 -6.68 -25.23 -12.20
CA GLY A 263 -5.52 -25.69 -12.98
C GLY A 263 -5.08 -24.70 -14.07
N LEU A 264 -5.25 -23.40 -13.83
CA LEU A 264 -4.90 -22.34 -14.78
C LEU A 264 -3.47 -21.85 -14.58
N GLY A 265 -2.58 -22.20 -15.49
CA GLY A 265 -1.15 -21.83 -15.40
C GLY A 265 -0.35 -22.66 -14.40
N VAL A 266 -0.99 -23.54 -13.65
CA VAL A 266 -0.43 -24.45 -12.65
C VAL A 266 -1.25 -25.75 -12.63
N ALA A 267 -0.64 -26.86 -12.19
CA ALA A 267 -1.40 -28.10 -12.01
C ALA A 267 -2.51 -27.95 -10.99
N GLN A 268 -3.70 -28.44 -11.31
CA GLN A 268 -4.85 -28.39 -10.41
C GLN A 268 -4.57 -29.07 -9.07
N ASN A 269 -4.87 -28.39 -7.98
CA ASN A 269 -4.67 -28.93 -6.64
C ASN A 269 -5.66 -28.31 -5.64
N TYR A 270 -6.77 -28.98 -5.40
CA TYR A 270 -7.81 -28.53 -4.48
C TYR A 270 -7.34 -28.38 -3.03
N LYS A 271 -6.43 -29.26 -2.56
CA LYS A 271 -5.87 -29.13 -1.19
C LYS A 271 -5.10 -27.84 -1.04
N LYS A 272 -4.24 -27.54 -2.04
CA LYS A 272 -3.50 -26.28 -2.05
C LYS A 272 -4.39 -25.05 -2.17
N ALA A 273 -5.45 -25.14 -2.99
CA ALA A 273 -6.47 -24.08 -3.09
C ALA A 273 -7.13 -23.81 -1.74
N ILE A 274 -7.55 -24.85 -1.01
CA ILE A 274 -8.15 -24.72 0.32
C ILE A 274 -7.22 -24.04 1.31
N GLU A 275 -5.94 -24.43 1.36
CA GLU A 275 -4.95 -23.78 2.22
C GLU A 275 -4.86 -22.27 1.95
N LEU A 276 -4.74 -21.90 0.67
CA LEU A 276 -4.60 -20.51 0.26
C LEU A 276 -5.90 -19.71 0.48
N TYR A 277 -7.07 -20.28 0.14
CA TYR A 277 -8.35 -19.62 0.44
C TYR A 277 -8.55 -19.45 1.95
N SER A 278 -8.16 -20.45 2.76
CA SER A 278 -8.27 -20.38 4.22
C SER A 278 -7.40 -19.24 4.77
N TYR A 279 -6.20 -19.04 4.23
CA TYR A 279 -5.39 -17.89 4.57
C TYR A 279 -6.08 -16.58 4.18
N ALA A 280 -6.55 -16.44 2.94
CA ALA A 280 -7.21 -15.22 2.48
C ALA A 280 -8.51 -14.93 3.27
N ALA A 281 -9.25 -15.96 3.67
CA ALA A 281 -10.47 -15.83 4.47
C ALA A 281 -10.21 -15.23 5.87
N GLN A 282 -9.06 -15.50 6.50
CA GLN A 282 -8.65 -14.88 7.77
C GLN A 282 -8.56 -13.35 7.65
N TYR A 283 -8.25 -12.85 6.46
CA TYR A 283 -8.20 -11.43 6.14
C TYR A 283 -9.51 -10.87 5.58
N ARG A 284 -10.61 -11.62 5.80
CA ARG A 284 -11.97 -11.20 5.44
C ARG A 284 -12.16 -10.96 3.93
N ILE A 285 -11.47 -11.74 3.08
CA ILE A 285 -11.73 -11.77 1.63
C ILE A 285 -13.00 -12.58 1.38
N PRO A 286 -14.14 -11.95 0.99
CA PRO A 286 -15.41 -12.64 0.89
C PRO A 286 -15.45 -13.65 -0.25
N GLU A 287 -14.71 -13.44 -1.33
CA GLU A 287 -14.53 -14.38 -2.44
C GLU A 287 -13.90 -15.69 -1.97
N ALA A 288 -12.85 -15.60 -1.13
CA ALA A 288 -12.16 -16.75 -0.57
C ALA A 288 -13.11 -17.60 0.30
N MET A 289 -13.90 -16.95 1.16
CA MET A 289 -14.90 -17.62 1.98
C MET A 289 -15.95 -18.32 1.10
N PHE A 290 -16.41 -17.65 0.05
CA PHE A 290 -17.36 -18.24 -0.89
C PHE A 290 -16.79 -19.47 -1.61
N SER A 291 -15.55 -19.38 -2.10
CA SER A 291 -14.86 -20.52 -2.75
C SER A 291 -14.68 -21.70 -1.79
N LEU A 292 -14.29 -21.44 -0.54
CA LEU A 292 -14.26 -22.50 0.49
C LEU A 292 -15.60 -23.15 0.68
N GLY A 293 -16.69 -22.39 0.77
CA GLY A 293 -18.04 -22.92 0.85
C GLY A 293 -18.36 -23.86 -0.30
N ASN A 294 -18.02 -23.49 -1.52
CA ASN A 294 -18.22 -24.35 -2.70
C ASN A 294 -17.38 -25.62 -2.65
N LEU A 295 -16.12 -25.55 -2.22
CA LEU A 295 -15.25 -26.74 -2.12
C LEU A 295 -15.73 -27.71 -1.08
N TYR A 296 -16.21 -27.25 0.08
CA TYR A 296 -16.83 -28.09 1.10
C TYR A 296 -18.18 -28.70 0.63
N LEU A 297 -19.01 -27.90 -0.04
CA LEU A 297 -20.31 -28.40 -0.58
C LEU A 297 -20.11 -29.50 -1.62
N GLN A 298 -19.07 -29.37 -2.46
CA GLN A 298 -18.79 -30.32 -3.54
C GLN A 298 -17.86 -31.47 -3.13
N GLY A 299 -17.30 -31.47 -1.93
CA GLY A 299 -16.31 -32.46 -1.49
C GLY A 299 -15.00 -32.44 -2.30
N LYS A 300 -14.63 -31.31 -2.86
CA LYS A 300 -13.40 -31.17 -3.67
C LYS A 300 -12.19 -30.88 -2.78
N GLY A 301 -11.28 -31.82 -2.71
CA GLY A 301 -10.07 -31.71 -1.88
C GLY A 301 -10.29 -31.88 -0.37
N VAL A 302 -11.55 -31.95 0.06
CA VAL A 302 -12.02 -32.24 1.43
C VAL A 302 -13.24 -33.14 1.38
N LEU A 303 -13.65 -33.70 2.52
CA LEU A 303 -14.93 -34.37 2.62
C LEU A 303 -16.07 -33.35 2.44
N CYS A 304 -17.15 -33.82 1.77
CA CYS A 304 -18.35 -32.99 1.63
C CYS A 304 -18.93 -32.67 3.01
N ASP A 305 -19.12 -31.40 3.29
CA ASP A 305 -19.66 -30.88 4.55
C ASP A 305 -20.57 -29.69 4.27
N VAL A 306 -21.86 -29.91 4.22
CA VAL A 306 -22.89 -28.91 3.93
C VAL A 306 -22.97 -27.86 5.05
N ILE A 307 -22.76 -28.28 6.31
CA ILE A 307 -22.79 -27.34 7.47
C ILE A 307 -21.63 -26.37 7.39
N GLN A 308 -20.42 -26.88 7.13
CA GLN A 308 -19.24 -26.05 6.96
C GLN A 308 -19.36 -25.13 5.74
N ALA A 309 -19.92 -25.64 4.64
CA ALA A 309 -20.19 -24.80 3.46
C ALA A 309 -21.14 -23.65 3.77
N GLN A 310 -22.23 -23.93 4.49
CA GLN A 310 -23.20 -22.91 4.92
C GLN A 310 -22.53 -21.84 5.79
N LEU A 311 -21.70 -22.23 6.76
CA LEU A 311 -20.96 -21.28 7.62
C LEU A 311 -20.06 -20.33 6.80
N TYR A 312 -19.35 -20.86 5.81
CA TYR A 312 -18.53 -20.01 4.93
C TYR A 312 -19.37 -19.09 4.05
N PHE A 313 -20.49 -19.55 3.51
CA PHE A 313 -21.41 -18.68 2.76
C PHE A 313 -22.01 -17.59 3.64
N GLU A 314 -22.38 -17.89 4.90
CA GLU A 314 -22.88 -16.88 5.84
C GLU A 314 -21.81 -15.81 6.13
N GLN A 315 -20.58 -16.21 6.38
CA GLN A 315 -19.47 -15.26 6.60
C GLN A 315 -19.26 -14.36 5.39
N SER A 316 -19.22 -14.92 4.18
CA SER A 316 -19.09 -14.19 2.93
C SER A 316 -20.27 -13.24 2.69
N ALA A 317 -21.50 -13.70 2.94
CA ALA A 317 -22.72 -12.91 2.79
C ALA A 317 -22.81 -11.74 3.75
N ARG A 318 -22.32 -11.88 5.00
CA ARG A 318 -22.21 -10.80 6.00
C ARG A 318 -21.24 -9.70 5.53
N LEU A 319 -20.24 -10.05 4.73
CA LEU A 319 -19.33 -9.09 4.09
C LEU A 319 -19.89 -8.47 2.79
N GLY A 320 -21.16 -8.79 2.47
CA GLY A 320 -21.87 -8.18 1.35
C GLY A 320 -21.75 -8.94 0.02
N TYR A 321 -21.08 -10.10 -0.02
CA TYR A 321 -20.85 -10.83 -1.26
C TYR A 321 -22.15 -11.45 -1.81
N ALA A 322 -22.62 -10.92 -2.92
CA ALA A 322 -23.92 -11.30 -3.49
C ALA A 322 -24.05 -12.77 -3.93
N PRO A 323 -22.99 -13.42 -4.50
CA PRO A 323 -23.07 -14.85 -4.81
C PRO A 323 -23.35 -15.72 -3.57
N ALA A 324 -22.69 -15.44 -2.44
CA ALA A 324 -22.92 -16.20 -1.21
C ALA A 324 -24.34 -16.07 -0.69
N LYS A 325 -24.96 -14.90 -0.81
CA LYS A 325 -26.38 -14.69 -0.46
C LYS A 325 -27.32 -15.54 -1.32
N ARG A 326 -26.98 -15.73 -2.60
CA ARG A 326 -27.77 -16.59 -3.52
C ARG A 326 -27.62 -18.06 -3.17
N SER A 327 -26.40 -18.53 -2.87
CA SER A 327 -26.17 -19.92 -2.48
C SER A 327 -26.86 -20.29 -1.18
N LEU A 328 -26.91 -19.40 -0.17
CA LEU A 328 -27.66 -19.62 1.06
C LEU A 328 -29.17 -19.82 0.80
N LYS A 329 -29.75 -18.95 -0.05
CA LYS A 329 -31.18 -19.13 -0.42
C LYS A 329 -31.47 -20.45 -1.12
N ALA A 330 -30.54 -20.93 -1.96
CA ALA A 330 -30.68 -22.22 -2.61
C ALA A 330 -30.63 -23.39 -1.62
N LEU A 331 -29.72 -23.34 -0.64
CA LEU A 331 -29.61 -24.35 0.42
C LEU A 331 -30.84 -24.37 1.36
N ASP A 332 -31.49 -23.23 1.60
CA ASP A 332 -32.69 -23.13 2.45
C ASP A 332 -33.95 -23.69 1.74
N ILE A 333 -33.99 -23.71 0.39
CA ILE A 333 -35.09 -24.26 -0.39
C ILE A 333 -35.01 -25.79 -0.46
N GLU A 334 -33.81 -26.38 -0.34
CA GLU A 334 -33.59 -27.83 -0.37
C GLU A 334 -33.80 -28.52 1.00
N ARG A 335 -34.08 -27.74 2.06
CA ARG A 335 -34.47 -28.22 3.40
C ARG A 335 -35.97 -28.24 3.57
#